data_329c3b79c129758ecff50f240c04c5d9
#
_entry.id   329c3b79c129758ecff50f240c04c5d9
#
_cell.length_a   1.000
_cell.length_b   1.000
_cell.length_c   1.000
_cell.angle_alpha   90.00
_cell.angle_beta   90.00
_cell.angle_gamma   90.00
#
_symmetry.space_group_name_H-M   'P 1'
#
loop_
_entity.id
_entity.type
_entity.pdbx_description
1 polymer ?
#
loop_
_entity_poly.entity_id
_entity_poly.type
_entity_poly.pdbx_seq_one_letter_code
_entity_poly.pdbx_strand_id
1 'polypeptide(L)'
;LGGGWGVLASDSCEKHGLVVPSLPQEALDKISRVLPSYWSKGNPVDTVAKFDAATLRTCMETLLELPSIDSVIIAGFGTYSYFADEIPKSPFASKEQTQPFKLVKEVEEEIAKNIAESRIKYEKPILVVTRLTGDESSSVKILKTTGVLPFSTSQRAAKALSKLVQRMRSRESRREAKN
;
A
#
# COMPACT_ATOMS: atom_id res chain seq x y z
N LEU A 1 5.23 3.78 -0.61
CA LEU A 1 6.05 4.06 -1.80
C LEU A 1 6.76 5.42 -1.68
N GLY A 2 7.52 5.62 -0.61
CA GLY A 2 8.27 6.85 -0.31
C GLY A 2 8.10 7.25 1.16
N GLY A 3 9.21 7.67 1.81
CA GLY A 3 9.28 7.91 3.24
C GLY A 3 8.22 8.89 3.77
N GLY A 4 8.00 10.00 3.06
CA GLY A 4 6.99 10.99 3.47
C GLY A 4 5.55 10.43 3.51
N TRP A 5 5.19 9.54 2.60
CA TRP A 5 3.89 8.85 2.64
C TRP A 5 3.78 7.90 3.84
N GLY A 6 4.89 7.22 4.18
CA GLY A 6 4.96 6.35 5.35
C GLY A 6 4.76 7.12 6.65
N VAL A 7 5.45 8.24 6.82
CA VAL A 7 5.30 9.13 8.00
C VAL A 7 3.85 9.60 8.15
N LEU A 8 3.25 10.14 7.09
CA LEU A 8 1.84 10.58 7.12
C LEU A 8 0.86 9.43 7.44
N ALA A 9 1.17 8.21 6.99
CA ALA A 9 0.34 7.05 7.30
C ALA A 9 0.48 6.65 8.78
N SER A 10 1.70 6.62 9.32
CA SER A 10 1.95 6.31 10.74
C SER A 10 1.29 7.32 11.67
N ASP A 11 1.48 8.61 11.45
CA ASP A 11 0.81 9.68 12.21
C ASP A 11 -0.71 9.53 12.17
N SER A 12 -1.25 9.17 11.01
CA SER A 12 -2.68 8.97 10.86
C SER A 12 -3.17 7.73 11.61
N CYS A 13 -2.40 6.65 11.62
CA CYS A 13 -2.69 5.44 12.40
C CYS A 13 -2.73 5.75 13.89
N GLU A 14 -1.71 6.38 14.44
CA GLU A 14 -1.63 6.74 15.84
C GLU A 14 -2.79 7.66 16.27
N LYS A 15 -3.10 8.69 15.49
CA LYS A 15 -4.24 9.59 15.73
C LYS A 15 -5.60 8.87 15.80
N HIS A 16 -5.71 7.73 15.16
CA HIS A 16 -6.94 6.93 15.14
C HIS A 16 -6.88 5.69 16.04
N GLY A 17 -5.87 5.61 16.93
CA GLY A 17 -5.72 4.53 17.90
C GLY A 17 -5.32 3.17 17.29
N LEU A 18 -4.68 3.21 16.13
CA LEU A 18 -4.05 2.05 15.51
C LEU A 18 -2.58 2.00 15.90
N VAL A 19 -2.05 0.80 16.06
CA VAL A 19 -0.63 0.58 16.39
C VAL A 19 0.15 0.31 15.10
N VAL A 20 1.30 0.96 14.96
CA VAL A 20 2.31 0.64 13.94
C VAL A 20 3.44 -0.12 14.65
N PRO A 21 3.42 -1.46 14.67
CA PRO A 21 4.37 -2.23 15.47
C PRO A 21 5.77 -2.22 14.86
N SER A 22 6.79 -2.35 15.70
CA SER A 22 8.14 -2.63 15.25
C SER A 22 8.21 -3.99 14.55
N LEU A 23 9.08 -4.12 13.56
CA LEU A 23 9.27 -5.38 12.85
C LEU A 23 10.30 -6.26 13.57
N PRO A 24 10.05 -7.58 13.64
CA PRO A 24 11.04 -8.53 14.14
C PRO A 24 12.24 -8.61 13.21
N GLN A 25 13.40 -9.00 13.73
CA GLN A 25 14.66 -9.05 12.99
C GLN A 25 14.57 -9.89 11.71
N GLU A 26 13.88 -11.03 11.77
CA GLU A 26 13.67 -11.90 10.62
C GLU A 26 12.96 -11.17 9.45
N ALA A 27 11.94 -10.36 9.75
CA ALA A 27 11.25 -9.56 8.73
C ALA A 27 12.15 -8.44 8.19
N LEU A 28 12.92 -7.79 9.05
CA LEU A 28 13.92 -6.79 8.64
C LEU A 28 14.96 -7.41 7.70
N ASP A 29 15.46 -8.58 8.01
CA ASP A 29 16.44 -9.30 7.20
C ASP A 29 15.85 -9.71 5.84
N LYS A 30 14.61 -10.21 5.83
CA LYS A 30 13.90 -10.59 4.60
C LYS A 30 13.70 -9.39 3.68
N ILE A 31 13.26 -8.26 4.20
CA ILE A 31 13.07 -7.01 3.45
C ILE A 31 14.44 -6.44 3.00
N SER A 32 15.47 -6.51 3.83
CA SER A 32 16.82 -6.01 3.49
C SER A 32 17.48 -6.74 2.32
N ARG A 33 17.03 -7.96 1.99
CA ARG A 33 17.54 -8.68 0.80
C ARG A 33 17.06 -8.10 -0.52
N VAL A 34 15.94 -7.38 -0.49
CA VAL A 34 15.31 -6.81 -1.70
C VAL A 34 15.38 -5.28 -1.77
N LEU A 35 15.60 -4.61 -0.64
CA LEU A 35 15.78 -3.15 -0.58
C LEU A 35 17.27 -2.75 -0.53
N PRO A 36 17.61 -1.52 -0.97
CA PRO A 36 18.94 -0.98 -0.83
C PRO A 36 19.42 -0.95 0.63
N SER A 37 20.72 -1.10 0.88
CA SER A 37 21.30 -1.19 2.23
C SER A 37 21.00 0.01 3.14
N TYR A 38 20.68 1.16 2.56
CA TYR A 38 20.37 2.42 3.24
C TYR A 38 18.88 2.63 3.53
N TRP A 39 18.01 1.62 3.34
CA TRP A 39 16.61 1.73 3.74
C TRP A 39 16.48 1.87 5.29
N SER A 40 15.42 2.46 5.77
CA SER A 40 15.24 2.87 7.18
C SER A 40 15.17 1.73 8.21
N LYS A 41 15.09 0.47 7.79
CA LYS A 41 15.02 -0.74 8.63
C LYS A 41 13.96 -0.65 9.73
N GLY A 42 12.76 -0.26 9.34
CA GLY A 42 11.67 -0.06 10.29
C GLY A 42 10.28 -0.15 9.66
N ASN A 43 9.27 0.08 10.48
CA ASN A 43 7.89 0.26 10.04
C ASN A 43 7.49 1.72 10.33
N PRO A 44 7.10 2.50 9.34
CA PRO A 44 6.74 2.10 7.97
C PRO A 44 7.92 1.67 7.10
N VAL A 45 7.71 0.68 6.24
CA VAL A 45 8.70 0.24 5.27
C VAL A 45 8.77 1.25 4.13
N ASP A 46 9.87 2.00 4.08
CA ASP A 46 10.17 2.87 2.94
C ASP A 46 10.93 2.08 1.86
N THR A 47 10.37 1.99 0.67
CA THR A 47 10.99 1.29 -0.46
C THR A 47 12.09 2.08 -1.16
N VAL A 48 12.44 3.28 -0.65
CA VAL A 48 13.50 4.18 -1.14
C VAL A 48 13.49 4.33 -2.67
N ALA A 49 12.30 4.63 -3.20
CA ALA A 49 12.04 4.78 -4.64
C ALA A 49 12.32 3.52 -5.49
N LYS A 50 12.58 2.37 -4.88
CA LYS A 50 12.65 1.12 -5.63
C LYS A 50 11.23 0.74 -6.07
N PHE A 51 11.03 0.72 -7.38
CA PHE A 51 9.72 0.56 -8.00
C PHE A 51 9.74 -0.62 -8.97
N ASP A 52 9.65 -1.83 -8.41
CA ASP A 52 9.40 -3.06 -9.15
C ASP A 52 8.40 -3.94 -8.39
N ALA A 53 7.61 -4.70 -9.14
CA ALA A 53 6.51 -5.47 -8.60
C ALA A 53 6.96 -6.58 -7.62
N ALA A 54 8.09 -7.23 -7.90
CA ALA A 54 8.62 -8.32 -7.08
C ALA A 54 9.11 -7.83 -5.71
N THR A 55 9.84 -6.70 -5.69
CA THR A 55 10.29 -6.07 -4.43
C THR A 55 9.10 -5.64 -3.57
N LEU A 56 8.13 -4.95 -4.17
CA LEU A 56 6.97 -4.46 -3.45
C LEU A 56 6.10 -5.62 -2.93
N ARG A 57 5.95 -6.68 -3.73
CA ARG A 57 5.29 -7.91 -3.29
C ARG A 57 6.00 -8.53 -2.09
N THR A 58 7.32 -8.68 -2.14
CA THR A 58 8.11 -9.24 -1.04
C THR A 58 7.95 -8.42 0.23
N CYS A 59 8.05 -7.10 0.16
CA CYS A 59 7.84 -6.23 1.32
C CYS A 59 6.44 -6.38 1.91
N MET A 60 5.41 -6.32 1.07
CA MET A 60 4.01 -6.45 1.49
C MET A 60 3.71 -7.82 2.08
N GLU A 61 4.09 -8.91 1.42
CA GLU A 61 3.83 -10.27 1.90
C GLU A 61 4.60 -10.55 3.18
N THR A 62 5.83 -10.05 3.33
CA THR A 62 6.58 -10.16 4.60
C THR A 62 5.81 -9.54 5.77
N LEU A 63 5.17 -8.39 5.58
CA LEU A 63 4.33 -7.78 6.61
C LEU A 63 3.06 -8.61 6.87
N LEU A 64 2.40 -9.10 5.83
CA LEU A 64 1.17 -9.87 5.94
C LEU A 64 1.38 -11.24 6.61
N GLU A 65 2.57 -11.83 6.51
CA GLU A 65 2.96 -13.06 7.19
C GLU A 65 3.09 -12.92 8.71
N LEU A 66 3.34 -11.70 9.21
CA LEU A 66 3.54 -11.47 10.64
C LEU A 66 2.22 -11.59 11.43
N PRO A 67 2.16 -12.41 12.48
CA PRO A 67 0.98 -12.48 13.36
C PRO A 67 0.64 -11.16 14.05
N SER A 68 1.64 -10.30 14.27
CA SER A 68 1.47 -8.98 14.88
C SER A 68 0.91 -7.91 13.96
N ILE A 69 0.73 -8.20 12.70
CA ILE A 69 0.18 -7.29 11.68
C ILE A 69 -1.22 -7.76 11.30
N ASP A 70 -2.24 -6.99 11.64
CA ASP A 70 -3.63 -7.29 11.31
C ASP A 70 -4.02 -6.75 9.93
N SER A 71 -3.32 -5.73 9.44
CA SER A 71 -3.61 -5.07 8.15
C SER A 71 -2.41 -4.31 7.62
N VAL A 72 -2.40 -4.02 6.32
CA VAL A 72 -1.36 -3.23 5.67
C VAL A 72 -1.97 -2.01 4.97
N ILE A 73 -1.34 -0.85 5.13
CA ILE A 73 -1.65 0.37 4.38
C ILE A 73 -0.51 0.61 3.38
N ILE A 74 -0.84 0.60 2.09
CA ILE A 74 0.09 0.93 1.00
C ILE A 74 -0.15 2.39 0.62
N ALA A 75 0.82 3.26 0.88
CA ALA A 75 0.67 4.68 0.65
C ALA A 75 1.52 5.19 -0.53
N GLY A 76 0.95 6.12 -1.32
CA GLY A 76 1.60 6.71 -2.49
C GLY A 76 1.46 5.91 -3.79
N PHE A 77 0.48 5.01 -3.86
CA PHE A 77 0.17 4.23 -5.05
C PHE A 77 -0.45 5.09 -6.17
N GLY A 78 -0.27 4.71 -7.43
CA GLY A 78 -0.91 5.36 -8.59
C GLY A 78 -0.20 6.62 -9.11
N THR A 79 0.82 7.12 -8.41
CA THR A 79 1.51 8.37 -8.77
C THR A 79 2.21 8.27 -10.14
N TYR A 80 2.81 7.15 -10.42
CA TYR A 80 3.56 6.96 -11.66
C TYR A 80 2.64 6.76 -12.86
N SER A 81 1.54 6.01 -12.72
CA SER A 81 0.52 5.88 -13.78
C SER A 81 -0.10 7.22 -14.13
N TYR A 82 -0.34 8.09 -13.14
CA TYR A 82 -0.81 9.43 -13.38
C TYR A 82 0.18 10.23 -14.26
N PHE A 83 1.45 10.25 -13.90
CA PHE A 83 2.45 10.93 -14.72
C PHE A 83 2.59 10.30 -16.12
N ALA A 84 2.48 8.99 -16.21
CA ALA A 84 2.49 8.28 -17.49
C ALA A 84 1.33 8.69 -18.41
N ASP A 85 0.19 9.04 -17.85
CA ASP A 85 -0.98 9.51 -18.62
C ASP A 85 -0.95 11.01 -18.90
N GLU A 86 -0.38 11.83 -18.00
CA GLU A 86 -0.40 13.30 -18.14
C GLU A 86 0.79 13.86 -18.95
N ILE A 87 1.98 13.29 -18.78
CA ILE A 87 3.18 13.80 -19.49
C ILE A 87 3.02 13.77 -21.02
N PRO A 88 2.49 12.69 -21.65
CA PRO A 88 2.27 12.65 -23.10
C PRO A 88 1.31 13.70 -23.64
N LYS A 89 0.43 14.25 -22.80
CA LYS A 89 -0.52 15.31 -23.16
C LYS A 89 0.13 16.68 -23.20
N SER A 90 1.32 16.82 -22.65
CA SER A 90 2.06 18.08 -22.66
C SER A 90 2.51 18.42 -24.09
N PRO A 91 2.32 19.66 -24.57
CA PRO A 91 2.81 20.10 -25.89
C PRO A 91 4.35 20.09 -25.98
N PHE A 92 5.04 19.95 -24.86
CA PHE A 92 6.50 19.89 -24.78
C PHE A 92 7.05 18.46 -24.63
N ALA A 93 6.18 17.43 -24.63
CA ALA A 93 6.60 16.04 -24.49
C ALA A 93 7.19 15.50 -25.79
N SER A 94 8.40 14.93 -25.75
CA SER A 94 8.96 14.15 -26.86
C SER A 94 8.57 12.67 -26.78
N LYS A 95 8.65 11.96 -27.91
CA LYS A 95 8.37 10.50 -27.94
C LYS A 95 9.35 9.72 -27.07
N GLU A 96 10.62 10.15 -27.00
CA GLU A 96 11.65 9.52 -26.17
C GLU A 96 11.36 9.65 -24.70
N GLN A 97 10.79 10.76 -24.27
CA GLN A 97 10.37 11.01 -22.89
C GLN A 97 9.16 10.19 -22.45
N THR A 98 8.32 9.76 -23.41
CA THR A 98 7.08 9.03 -23.10
C THR A 98 7.25 7.51 -23.03
N GLN A 99 8.28 6.95 -23.68
CA GLN A 99 8.52 5.50 -23.70
C GLN A 99 8.72 4.87 -22.31
N PRO A 100 9.50 5.44 -21.39
CA PRO A 100 9.70 4.87 -20.06
C PRO A 100 8.40 4.73 -19.25
N PHE A 101 7.42 5.60 -19.51
CA PHE A 101 6.17 5.62 -18.76
C PHE A 101 5.23 4.44 -19.06
N LYS A 102 5.35 3.80 -20.24
CA LYS A 102 4.60 2.57 -20.54
C LYS A 102 5.01 1.45 -19.61
N LEU A 103 6.32 1.24 -19.44
CA LEU A 103 6.86 0.22 -18.55
C LEU A 103 6.43 0.45 -17.09
N VAL A 104 6.46 1.70 -16.66
CA VAL A 104 6.04 2.09 -15.31
C VAL A 104 4.57 1.76 -15.07
N LYS A 105 3.72 1.98 -16.07
CA LYS A 105 2.29 1.66 -16.00
C LYS A 105 2.06 0.16 -15.88
N GLU A 106 2.75 -0.65 -16.67
CA GLU A 106 2.70 -2.11 -16.61
C GLU A 106 3.13 -2.64 -15.23
N VAL A 107 4.21 -2.11 -14.67
CA VAL A 107 4.68 -2.45 -13.32
C VAL A 107 3.62 -2.09 -12.26
N GLU A 108 2.99 -0.93 -12.36
CA GLU A 108 1.95 -0.52 -11.40
C GLU A 108 0.69 -1.37 -11.51
N GLU A 109 0.32 -1.81 -12.71
CA GLU A 109 -0.77 -2.78 -12.92
C GLU A 109 -0.45 -4.15 -12.31
N GLU A 110 0.79 -4.61 -12.44
CA GLU A 110 1.24 -5.84 -11.80
C GLU A 110 1.22 -5.73 -10.27
N ILE A 111 1.66 -4.60 -9.73
CA ILE A 111 1.55 -4.32 -8.29
C ILE A 111 0.08 -4.36 -7.84
N ALA A 112 -0.84 -3.78 -8.60
CA ALA A 112 -2.26 -3.82 -8.27
C ALA A 112 -2.82 -5.25 -8.22
N LYS A 113 -2.42 -6.11 -9.16
CA LYS A 113 -2.77 -7.54 -9.17
C LYS A 113 -2.19 -8.26 -7.95
N ASN A 114 -0.91 -8.04 -7.65
CA ASN A 114 -0.24 -8.61 -6.47
C ASN A 114 -0.94 -8.22 -5.16
N ILE A 115 -1.40 -6.98 -5.03
CA ILE A 115 -2.17 -6.50 -3.88
C ILE A 115 -3.48 -7.30 -3.75
N ALA A 116 -4.20 -7.47 -4.85
CA ALA A 116 -5.46 -8.19 -4.87
C ALA A 116 -5.28 -9.68 -4.50
N GLU A 117 -4.28 -10.34 -5.05
CA GLU A 117 -3.92 -11.73 -4.74
C GLU A 117 -3.52 -11.88 -3.26
N SER A 118 -2.65 -11.01 -2.76
CA SER A 118 -2.19 -11.07 -1.37
C SER A 118 -3.33 -10.83 -0.37
N ARG A 119 -4.27 -9.92 -0.68
CA ARG A 119 -5.46 -9.73 0.16
C ARG A 119 -6.27 -11.02 0.31
N ILE A 120 -6.43 -11.79 -0.76
CA ILE A 120 -7.14 -13.08 -0.74
C ILE A 120 -6.31 -14.14 0.01
N LYS A 121 -5.02 -14.25 -0.33
CA LYS A 121 -4.11 -15.25 0.24
C LYS A 121 -3.97 -15.15 1.76
N TYR A 122 -3.84 -13.95 2.28
CA TYR A 122 -3.58 -13.71 3.71
C TYR A 122 -4.84 -13.38 4.52
N GLU A 123 -5.97 -13.19 3.88
CA GLU A 123 -7.26 -12.83 4.50
C GLU A 123 -7.17 -11.58 5.41
N LYS A 124 -6.16 -10.74 5.18
CA LYS A 124 -5.93 -9.50 5.93
C LYS A 124 -6.33 -8.28 5.11
N PRO A 125 -6.94 -7.25 5.72
CA PRO A 125 -7.26 -6.01 5.02
C PRO A 125 -6.00 -5.34 4.47
N ILE A 126 -6.03 -5.00 3.18
CA ILE A 126 -5.03 -4.14 2.54
C ILE A 126 -5.74 -2.87 2.09
N LEU A 127 -5.30 -1.73 2.57
CA LEU A 127 -5.82 -0.41 2.20
C LEU A 127 -4.78 0.29 1.32
N VAL A 128 -5.25 0.93 0.26
CA VAL A 128 -4.36 1.63 -0.67
C VAL A 128 -4.65 3.13 -0.60
N VAL A 129 -3.62 3.93 -0.40
CA VAL A 129 -3.70 5.39 -0.43
C VAL A 129 -3.13 5.90 -1.75
N THR A 130 -3.96 6.57 -2.52
CA THR A 130 -3.62 7.13 -3.83
C THR A 130 -4.26 8.48 -4.03
N ARG A 131 -3.61 9.35 -4.80
CA ARG A 131 -4.20 10.62 -5.27
C ARG A 131 -5.26 10.40 -6.35
N LEU A 132 -5.24 9.22 -7.00
CA LEU A 132 -6.14 8.85 -8.08
C LEU A 132 -7.29 8.01 -7.50
N THR A 133 -8.35 8.65 -7.07
CA THR A 133 -9.53 7.96 -6.51
C THR A 133 -10.64 7.72 -7.54
N GLY A 134 -10.53 8.32 -8.72
CA GLY A 134 -11.38 8.08 -9.88
C GLY A 134 -10.99 6.84 -10.68
N ASP A 135 -11.43 6.77 -11.92
CA ASP A 135 -11.08 5.70 -12.87
C ASP A 135 -10.00 6.15 -13.86
N GLU A 136 -9.17 7.12 -13.44
CA GLU A 136 -8.16 7.76 -14.29
C GLU A 136 -6.97 6.85 -14.58
N SER A 137 -6.75 5.81 -13.76
CA SER A 137 -5.61 4.91 -13.89
C SER A 137 -6.08 3.47 -13.98
N SER A 138 -5.48 2.71 -14.93
CA SER A 138 -5.75 1.29 -15.10
C SER A 138 -5.44 0.47 -13.84
N SER A 139 -4.35 0.79 -13.14
CA SER A 139 -3.97 0.13 -11.90
C SER A 139 -5.00 0.36 -10.78
N VAL A 140 -5.53 1.57 -10.65
CA VAL A 140 -6.60 1.88 -9.69
C VAL A 140 -7.91 1.17 -10.07
N LYS A 141 -8.21 1.05 -11.36
CA LYS A 141 -9.36 0.28 -11.84
C LYS A 141 -9.23 -1.21 -11.47
N ILE A 142 -8.06 -1.81 -11.64
CA ILE A 142 -7.78 -3.18 -11.19
C ILE A 142 -8.08 -3.33 -9.70
N LEU A 143 -7.56 -2.44 -8.84
CA LEU A 143 -7.83 -2.47 -7.40
C LEU A 143 -9.34 -2.45 -7.10
N LYS A 144 -10.09 -1.52 -7.69
CA LYS A 144 -11.53 -1.39 -7.47
C LYS A 144 -12.30 -2.64 -7.88
N THR A 145 -12.01 -3.19 -9.05
CA THR A 145 -12.69 -4.39 -9.58
C THR A 145 -12.38 -5.65 -8.79
N THR A 146 -11.23 -5.69 -8.09
CA THR A 146 -10.83 -6.79 -7.20
C THR A 146 -11.22 -6.56 -5.73
N GLY A 147 -11.99 -5.52 -5.45
CA GLY A 147 -12.50 -5.23 -4.12
C GLY A 147 -11.50 -4.57 -3.16
N VAL A 148 -10.41 -4.03 -3.69
CA VAL A 148 -9.47 -3.19 -2.92
C VAL A 148 -9.85 -1.73 -3.13
N LEU A 149 -10.38 -1.08 -2.09
CA LEU A 149 -10.83 0.30 -2.19
C LEU A 149 -9.66 1.28 -1.98
N PRO A 150 -9.43 2.21 -2.93
CA PRO A 150 -8.45 3.26 -2.76
C PRO A 150 -8.99 4.40 -1.90
N PHE A 151 -8.12 4.99 -1.10
CA PHE A 151 -8.39 6.15 -0.26
C PHE A 151 -7.56 7.35 -0.74
N SER A 152 -8.15 8.53 -0.74
CA SER A 152 -7.47 9.75 -1.19
C SER A 152 -6.41 10.27 -0.21
N THR A 153 -6.47 9.86 1.07
CA THR A 153 -5.51 10.28 2.10
C THR A 153 -5.26 9.16 3.11
N SER A 154 -4.07 9.17 3.73
CA SER A 154 -3.73 8.27 4.82
C SER A 154 -4.68 8.39 5.99
N GLN A 155 -5.16 9.61 6.29
CA GLN A 155 -6.13 9.87 7.36
C GLN A 155 -7.46 9.15 7.12
N ARG A 156 -7.97 9.16 5.88
CA ARG A 156 -9.21 8.44 5.53
C ARG A 156 -9.03 6.93 5.64
N ALA A 157 -7.90 6.41 5.17
CA ALA A 157 -7.58 4.99 5.28
C ALA A 157 -7.48 4.56 6.75
N ALA A 158 -6.70 5.25 7.57
CA ALA A 158 -6.54 4.97 8.99
C ALA A 158 -7.87 5.06 9.76
N LYS A 159 -8.69 6.09 9.49
CA LYS A 159 -10.01 6.23 10.11
C LYS A 159 -10.94 5.07 9.74
N ALA A 160 -10.96 4.65 8.48
CA ALA A 160 -11.78 3.52 8.02
C ALA A 160 -11.33 2.23 8.70
N LEU A 161 -10.02 1.96 8.76
CA LEU A 161 -9.45 0.80 9.43
C LEU A 161 -9.76 0.79 10.92
N SER A 162 -9.60 1.92 11.62
CA SER A 162 -9.94 2.04 13.04
C SER A 162 -11.41 1.70 13.31
N LYS A 163 -12.34 2.17 12.46
CA LYS A 163 -13.75 1.82 12.59
C LYS A 163 -14.03 0.34 12.34
N LEU A 164 -13.32 -0.28 11.41
CA LEU A 164 -13.41 -1.73 11.19
C LEU A 164 -12.96 -2.51 12.43
N VAL A 165 -11.80 -2.17 12.99
CA VAL A 165 -11.27 -2.80 14.22
C VAL A 165 -12.24 -2.63 15.40
N GLN A 166 -12.77 -1.43 15.63
CA GLN A 166 -13.76 -1.18 16.68
C GLN A 166 -15.00 -2.06 16.52
N ARG A 167 -15.50 -2.22 15.29
CA ARG A 167 -16.66 -3.06 15.00
C ARG A 167 -16.38 -4.54 15.23
N MET A 168 -15.19 -5.02 14.87
CA MET A 168 -14.79 -6.41 15.12
C MET A 168 -14.74 -6.70 16.61
N ARG A 169 -14.04 -5.89 17.40
CA ARG A 169 -13.98 -6.02 18.88
C ARG A 169 -15.36 -6.01 19.53
N SER A 170 -16.25 -5.11 19.09
CA SER A 170 -17.63 -5.06 19.61
C SER A 170 -18.45 -6.31 19.27
N ARG A 171 -18.15 -6.99 18.16
CA ARG A 171 -18.80 -8.25 17.80
C ARG A 171 -18.30 -9.43 18.65
N GLU A 172 -17.00 -9.48 18.90
CA GLU A 172 -16.37 -10.50 19.74
C GLU A 172 -16.91 -10.42 21.17
N SER A 173 -16.87 -9.23 21.78
CA SER A 173 -17.43 -9.03 23.15
C SER A 173 -18.91 -9.43 23.26
N ARG A 174 -19.71 -9.18 22.22
CA ARG A 174 -21.12 -9.61 22.19
C ARG A 174 -21.31 -11.11 22.01
N ARG A 175 -20.37 -11.81 21.39
CA ARG A 175 -20.39 -13.27 21.28
C ARG A 175 -20.00 -13.93 22.59
N GLU A 176 -18.96 -13.43 23.26
CA GLU A 176 -18.52 -13.89 24.57
C GLU A 176 -19.59 -13.70 25.64
N ALA A 177 -20.33 -12.58 25.61
CA ALA A 177 -21.43 -12.32 26.55
C ALA A 177 -22.67 -13.18 26.33
N LYS A 178 -22.75 -13.97 25.26
CA LYS A 178 -23.89 -14.86 24.94
C LYS A 178 -23.57 -16.35 25.20
N ASN A 179 -22.32 -16.68 25.46
CA ASN A 179 -21.85 -18.01 25.84
C ASN A 179 -21.64 -18.08 27.37
#